data_c1fd76a3cf25d465923bde4a48b6b2d3
#
_entry.id   c1fd76a3cf25d465923bde4a48b6b2d3
#
_cell.length_a   1.000
_cell.length_b   1.000
_cell.length_c   1.000
_cell.angle_alpha   90.00
_cell.angle_beta   90.00
_cell.angle_gamma   90.00
#
_symmetry.space_group_name_H-M   'P 1'
#
loop_
_entity.id
_entity.type
_entity.pdbx_description
1 polymer ?
#
loop_
_entity_poly.entity_id
_entity_poly.type
_entity_poly.pdbx_seq_one_letter_code
_entity_poly.pdbx_strand_id
1 'polypeptide(L)'
;MIIILSPLFLIVSILNLSTGENKIFYLQKRVGKNNRSFNIIKFATMIDNSINLGSKGFVEKNDWRLLPLGAFLRKTKINELPQLFNVLKGDMSLVGYRPLIEETYSKAKKYNINTDLKGRPGITSIASIYFRDEEVLIANAENKEQFYFNEIFPKKLLLDEWWYLNKSFKYYIYIIVITGLSLFMSLKNLPLSHLKGLPFIDIDILEK
;
A
#
# COMPACT_ATOMS: atom_id res chain seq x y z
N MET A 1 -5.04 7.21 18.62
CA MET A 1 -4.87 5.95 17.87
C MET A 1 -3.57 5.23 18.23
N ILE A 2 -2.38 5.83 18.16
CA ILE A 2 -1.10 5.14 18.52
C ILE A 2 -1.11 4.64 19.98
N ILE A 3 -1.59 5.43 20.93
CA ILE A 3 -1.72 5.01 22.34
C ILE A 3 -2.61 3.77 22.49
N ILE A 4 -3.74 3.73 21.79
CA ILE A 4 -4.68 2.59 21.81
C ILE A 4 -4.03 1.34 21.19
N LEU A 5 -3.20 1.52 20.17
CA LEU A 5 -2.49 0.42 19.50
C LEU A 5 -1.15 0.06 20.16
N SER A 6 -0.72 0.78 21.20
CA SER A 6 0.59 0.53 21.84
C SER A 6 0.75 -0.89 22.39
N PRO A 7 -0.26 -1.57 22.96
CA PRO A 7 -0.11 -2.97 23.38
C PRO A 7 0.16 -3.90 22.18
N LEU A 8 -0.54 -3.67 21.05
CA LEU A 8 -0.31 -4.44 19.83
C LEU A 8 1.10 -4.21 19.28
N PHE A 9 1.56 -2.95 19.26
CA PHE A 9 2.92 -2.63 18.83
C PHE A 9 3.97 -3.34 19.70
N LEU A 10 3.77 -3.37 21.01
CA LEU A 10 4.67 -4.06 21.94
C LEU A 10 4.71 -5.57 21.68
N ILE A 11 3.55 -6.20 21.55
CA ILE A 11 3.45 -7.65 21.28
C ILE A 11 4.15 -8.00 19.97
N VAL A 12 3.85 -7.29 18.87
CA VAL A 12 4.49 -7.55 17.56
C VAL A 12 5.98 -7.30 17.62
N SER A 13 6.44 -6.28 18.37
CA SER A 13 7.86 -5.99 18.55
C SER A 13 8.60 -7.13 19.27
N ILE A 14 8.03 -7.63 20.36
CA ILE A 14 8.61 -8.76 21.13
C ILE A 14 8.67 -10.01 20.24
N LEU A 15 7.58 -10.32 19.53
CA LEU A 15 7.53 -11.49 18.65
C LEU A 15 8.53 -11.38 17.49
N ASN A 16 8.70 -10.21 16.88
CA ASN A 16 9.70 -10.02 15.83
C ASN A 16 11.13 -10.15 16.34
N LEU A 17 11.41 -9.67 17.56
CA LEU A 17 12.72 -9.86 18.19
C LEU A 17 12.99 -11.34 18.53
N SER A 18 11.97 -12.08 18.92
CA SER A 18 12.12 -13.48 19.36
C SER A 18 12.18 -14.47 18.18
N THR A 19 11.51 -14.17 17.05
CA THR A 19 11.33 -15.13 15.95
C THR A 19 11.92 -14.66 14.63
N GLY A 20 12.33 -13.39 14.55
CA GLY A 20 12.86 -12.78 13.34
C GLY A 20 14.38 -12.58 13.39
N GLU A 21 14.90 -11.68 12.60
CA GLU A 21 16.32 -11.32 12.52
C GLU A 21 16.71 -10.20 13.51
N ASN A 22 16.11 -10.17 14.71
CA ASN A 22 16.29 -9.11 15.71
C ASN A 22 15.94 -7.70 15.20
N LYS A 23 15.05 -7.61 14.20
CA LYS A 23 14.59 -6.35 13.66
C LYS A 23 13.09 -6.16 13.89
N ILE A 24 12.74 -5.07 14.56
CA ILE A 24 11.33 -4.69 14.77
C ILE A 24 10.78 -4.02 13.53
N PHE A 25 11.50 -3.02 13.01
CA PHE A 25 11.04 -2.16 11.94
C PHE A 25 11.87 -2.34 10.67
N TYR A 26 11.19 -2.20 9.56
CA TYR A 26 11.75 -2.07 8.24
C TYR A 26 11.52 -0.63 7.73
N LEU A 27 12.58 0.01 7.29
CA LEU A 27 12.54 1.35 6.72
C LEU A 27 12.77 1.26 5.22
N GLN A 28 11.87 1.86 4.45
CA GLN A 28 11.98 1.88 2.99
C GLN A 28 11.83 3.29 2.44
N LYS A 29 12.77 3.70 1.62
CA LYS A 29 12.74 4.99 0.96
C LYS A 29 11.59 5.07 -0.04
N ARG A 30 10.80 6.12 0.03
CA ARG A 30 9.63 6.38 -0.81
C ARG A 30 9.59 7.83 -1.27
N VAL A 31 8.94 8.07 -2.41
CA VAL A 31 8.66 9.40 -2.93
C VAL A 31 7.35 9.90 -2.31
N GLY A 32 7.43 11.05 -1.63
CA GLY A 32 6.32 11.69 -0.95
C GLY A 32 5.90 13.01 -1.60
N LYS A 33 5.27 13.87 -0.81
CA LYS A 33 4.79 15.18 -1.24
C LYS A 33 5.90 16.02 -1.87
N ASN A 34 5.60 16.69 -2.99
CA ASN A 34 6.52 17.52 -3.75
C ASN A 34 7.81 16.78 -4.16
N ASN A 35 7.67 15.48 -4.46
CA ASN A 35 8.77 14.60 -4.87
C ASN A 35 9.91 14.47 -3.84
N ARG A 36 9.66 14.82 -2.58
CA ARG A 36 10.64 14.66 -1.50
C ARG A 36 10.66 13.22 -1.01
N SER A 37 11.84 12.64 -0.93
CA SER A 37 11.99 11.29 -0.39
C SER A 37 11.83 11.27 1.13
N PHE A 38 11.20 10.24 1.66
CA PHE A 38 11.09 9.96 3.08
C PHE A 38 11.16 8.45 3.34
N ASN A 39 11.39 8.04 4.58
CA ASN A 39 11.40 6.64 4.97
C ASN A 39 10.04 6.24 5.53
N ILE A 40 9.35 5.33 4.83
CA ILE A 40 8.15 4.68 5.37
C ILE A 40 8.56 3.67 6.43
N ILE A 41 7.82 3.62 7.54
CA ILE A 41 8.10 2.72 8.68
C ILE A 41 7.11 1.57 8.65
N LYS A 42 7.60 0.32 8.65
CA LYS A 42 6.77 -0.89 8.71
C LYS A 42 7.34 -1.85 9.75
N PHE A 43 6.53 -2.79 10.25
CA PHE A 43 7.11 -3.94 10.92
C PHE A 43 7.89 -4.79 9.92
N ALA A 44 9.04 -5.34 10.35
CA ALA A 44 9.80 -6.28 9.55
C ALA A 44 8.98 -7.56 9.34
N THR A 45 8.87 -8.00 8.08
CA THR A 45 8.12 -9.19 7.68
C THR A 45 8.92 -10.13 6.80
N MET A 46 10.10 -9.71 6.40
CA MET A 46 11.01 -10.47 5.54
C MET A 46 12.43 -10.37 6.07
N ILE A 47 13.25 -11.33 5.69
CA ILE A 47 14.68 -11.35 6.00
C ILE A 47 15.38 -10.12 5.43
N ASP A 48 16.53 -9.80 6.01
CA ASP A 48 17.35 -8.67 5.56
C ASP A 48 17.74 -8.83 4.09
N ASN A 49 17.86 -7.71 3.41
CA ASN A 49 18.23 -7.67 1.98
C ASN A 49 17.27 -8.44 1.05
N SER A 50 16.06 -8.81 1.52
CA SER A 50 15.06 -9.57 0.76
C SER A 50 14.70 -8.94 -0.60
N ILE A 51 14.84 -7.61 -0.75
CA ILE A 51 14.59 -6.89 -2.01
C ILE A 51 15.53 -7.36 -3.12
N ASN A 52 16.77 -7.70 -2.80
CA ASN A 52 17.78 -8.12 -3.76
C ASN A 52 17.78 -9.64 -3.99
N LEU A 53 16.96 -10.38 -3.26
CA LEU A 53 16.86 -11.83 -3.31
C LEU A 53 15.58 -12.28 -4.04
N GLY A 54 15.65 -13.39 -4.75
CA GLY A 54 14.51 -14.01 -5.40
C GLY A 54 13.85 -13.11 -6.47
N SER A 55 12.53 -12.97 -6.41
CA SER A 55 11.69 -12.24 -7.37
C SER A 55 11.77 -10.71 -7.31
N LYS A 56 12.85 -10.15 -6.80
CA LYS A 56 13.19 -8.71 -6.78
C LYS A 56 11.98 -7.78 -6.53
N GLY A 57 11.47 -7.80 -5.29
CA GLY A 57 10.41 -6.87 -4.86
C GLY A 57 8.98 -7.40 -4.93
N PHE A 58 8.71 -8.47 -5.67
CA PHE A 58 7.44 -9.18 -5.64
C PHE A 58 7.46 -10.28 -4.57
N VAL A 59 6.34 -10.46 -3.89
CA VAL A 59 6.16 -11.53 -2.89
C VAL A 59 5.41 -12.67 -3.55
N GLU A 60 5.96 -13.87 -3.48
CA GLU A 60 5.39 -15.08 -4.05
C GLU A 60 4.56 -15.83 -3.00
N LYS A 61 3.70 -16.76 -3.49
CA LYS A 61 3.01 -17.67 -2.60
C LYS A 61 4.04 -18.59 -1.95
N ASN A 62 4.06 -18.63 -0.61
CA ASN A 62 5.06 -19.36 0.20
C ASN A 62 6.49 -18.84 0.04
N ASP A 63 6.65 -17.52 -0.04
CA ASP A 63 7.95 -16.87 -0.19
C ASP A 63 8.86 -17.19 1.01
N TRP A 64 9.98 -17.88 0.75
CA TRP A 64 10.94 -18.29 1.77
C TRP A 64 11.62 -17.13 2.50
N ARG A 65 11.54 -15.92 1.95
CA ARG A 65 12.07 -14.69 2.56
C ARG A 65 11.19 -14.16 3.68
N LEU A 66 9.99 -14.70 3.87
CA LEU A 66 9.10 -14.26 4.94
C LEU A 66 9.59 -14.73 6.30
N LEU A 67 9.61 -13.83 7.27
CA LEU A 67 9.80 -14.16 8.67
C LEU A 67 8.60 -14.99 9.20
N PRO A 68 8.74 -15.73 10.27
CA PRO A 68 7.68 -16.62 10.79
C PRO A 68 6.31 -15.97 10.94
N LEU A 69 6.26 -14.70 11.40
CA LEU A 69 5.03 -13.91 11.49
C LEU A 69 4.74 -13.07 10.23
N GLY A 70 5.66 -13.04 9.29
CA GLY A 70 5.62 -12.14 8.15
C GLY A 70 4.35 -12.28 7.32
N ALA A 71 3.94 -13.50 7.00
CA ALA A 71 2.72 -13.78 6.22
C ALA A 71 1.47 -13.27 6.94
N PHE A 72 1.33 -13.55 8.24
CA PHE A 72 0.20 -13.07 9.05
C PHE A 72 0.14 -11.55 9.12
N LEU A 73 1.25 -10.89 9.44
CA LEU A 73 1.32 -9.43 9.54
C LEU A 73 0.98 -8.76 8.21
N ARG A 74 1.40 -9.32 7.08
CA ARG A 74 1.08 -8.80 5.74
C ARG A 74 -0.39 -9.00 5.39
N LYS A 75 -0.94 -10.20 5.61
CA LYS A 75 -2.34 -10.51 5.35
C LYS A 75 -3.30 -9.62 6.13
N THR A 76 -2.99 -9.34 7.40
CA THR A 76 -3.78 -8.48 8.29
C THR A 76 -3.47 -7.00 8.14
N LYS A 77 -2.48 -6.63 7.31
CA LYS A 77 -1.95 -5.25 7.16
C LYS A 77 -1.42 -4.64 8.47
N ILE A 78 -1.25 -5.42 9.53
CA ILE A 78 -0.65 -4.98 10.80
C ILE A 78 0.79 -4.47 10.57
N ASN A 79 1.50 -5.07 9.61
CA ASN A 79 2.85 -4.62 9.25
C ASN A 79 2.91 -3.15 8.81
N GLU A 80 1.82 -2.55 8.37
CA GLU A 80 1.76 -1.16 7.92
C GLU A 80 1.35 -0.15 9.01
N LEU A 81 0.91 -0.63 10.19
CA LEU A 81 0.52 0.26 11.30
C LEU A 81 1.63 1.22 11.78
N PRO A 82 2.94 0.87 11.76
CA PRO A 82 3.98 1.84 12.13
C PRO A 82 4.06 3.08 11.24
N GLN A 83 3.43 3.08 10.05
CA GLN A 83 3.27 4.30 9.23
C GLN A 83 2.48 5.41 9.96
N LEU A 84 1.77 5.09 11.04
CA LEU A 84 1.16 6.10 11.91
C LEU A 84 2.21 7.08 12.49
N PHE A 85 3.45 6.65 12.68
CA PHE A 85 4.55 7.55 13.04
C PHE A 85 4.90 8.50 11.89
N ASN A 86 4.82 8.04 10.63
CA ASN A 86 4.98 8.92 9.47
C ASN A 86 3.84 9.96 9.39
N VAL A 87 2.62 9.58 9.78
CA VAL A 87 1.49 10.52 9.86
C VAL A 87 1.74 11.57 10.94
N LEU A 88 2.20 11.19 12.13
CA LEU A 88 2.54 12.14 13.19
C LEU A 88 3.66 13.09 12.80
N LYS A 89 4.69 12.59 12.09
CA LYS A 89 5.78 13.42 11.55
C LYS A 89 5.33 14.37 10.46
N GLY A 90 4.15 14.14 9.85
CA GLY A 90 3.64 14.93 8.74
C GLY A 90 4.15 14.49 7.37
N ASP A 91 4.88 13.38 7.26
CA ASP A 91 5.32 12.80 5.98
C ASP A 91 4.13 12.21 5.22
N MET A 92 3.14 11.66 5.94
CA MET A 92 1.96 10.98 5.40
C MET A 92 0.65 11.52 5.99
N SER A 93 -0.47 11.05 5.42
CA SER A 93 -1.83 11.14 6.00
C SER A 93 -2.41 9.73 6.13
N LEU A 94 -3.56 9.57 6.80
CA LEU A 94 -4.23 8.26 6.83
C LEU A 94 -4.74 7.91 5.43
N VAL A 95 -5.40 8.86 4.74
CA VAL A 95 -5.93 8.68 3.38
C VAL A 95 -5.15 9.58 2.42
N GLY A 96 -4.66 9.00 1.32
CA GLY A 96 -3.91 9.69 0.27
C GLY A 96 -3.37 8.66 -0.72
N TYR A 97 -2.70 9.11 -1.77
CA TYR A 97 -2.07 8.19 -2.73
C TYR A 97 -0.99 7.30 -2.06
N ARG A 98 -0.79 6.09 -2.60
CA ARG A 98 0.26 5.21 -2.08
C ARG A 98 1.65 5.73 -2.49
N PRO A 99 2.57 5.95 -1.53
CA PRO A 99 3.89 6.48 -1.85
C PRO A 99 4.70 5.49 -2.70
N LEU A 100 5.23 5.98 -3.82
CA LEU A 100 5.99 5.18 -4.78
C LEU A 100 7.41 4.90 -4.28
N ILE A 101 7.97 3.74 -4.63
CA ILE A 101 9.41 3.52 -4.54
C ILE A 101 10.10 4.31 -5.65
N GLU A 102 11.36 4.70 -5.43
CA GLU A 102 12.13 5.52 -6.39
C GLU A 102 12.25 4.84 -7.77
N GLU A 103 12.35 3.52 -7.79
CA GLU A 103 12.39 2.75 -9.03
C GLU A 103 11.09 2.89 -9.83
N THR A 104 9.92 2.68 -9.19
CA THR A 104 8.61 2.84 -9.85
C THR A 104 8.40 4.28 -10.32
N TYR A 105 8.80 5.26 -9.52
CA TYR A 105 8.72 6.68 -9.90
C TYR A 105 9.57 6.98 -11.14
N SER A 106 10.80 6.45 -11.20
CA SER A 106 11.70 6.62 -12.35
C SER A 106 11.19 5.90 -13.60
N LYS A 107 10.63 4.69 -13.44
CA LYS A 107 10.02 3.93 -14.52
C LYS A 107 8.77 4.62 -15.07
N ALA A 108 7.89 5.14 -14.21
CA ALA A 108 6.70 5.87 -14.64
C ALA A 108 7.04 7.02 -15.60
N LYS A 109 8.14 7.74 -15.37
CA LYS A 109 8.62 8.78 -16.28
C LYS A 109 9.00 8.22 -17.67
N LYS A 110 9.61 7.02 -17.74
CA LYS A 110 9.91 6.37 -19.01
C LYS A 110 8.66 6.00 -19.81
N TYR A 111 7.56 5.72 -19.14
CA TYR A 111 6.25 5.47 -19.74
C TYR A 111 5.44 6.76 -19.98
N ASN A 112 6.06 7.95 -19.85
CA ASN A 112 5.41 9.26 -19.98
C ASN A 112 4.20 9.46 -19.05
N ILE A 113 4.23 8.80 -17.89
CA ILE A 113 3.16 8.92 -16.90
C ILE A 113 3.51 10.08 -15.95
N ASN A 114 2.60 11.04 -15.85
CA ASN A 114 2.72 12.12 -14.87
C ASN A 114 2.43 11.60 -13.47
N THR A 115 3.41 11.68 -12.61
CA THR A 115 3.33 11.24 -11.20
C THR A 115 3.30 12.42 -10.20
N ASP A 116 3.01 13.63 -10.67
CA ASP A 116 2.88 14.82 -9.81
C ASP A 116 1.58 14.76 -8.98
N LEU A 117 1.55 13.81 -8.05
CA LEU A 117 0.44 13.62 -7.14
C LEU A 117 0.43 14.74 -6.09
N LYS A 118 -0.70 15.44 -6.05
CA LYS A 118 -0.90 16.56 -5.11
C LYS A 118 -1.22 16.01 -3.71
N GLY A 119 -0.69 16.66 -2.67
CA GLY A 119 -0.97 16.31 -1.29
C GLY A 119 0.07 15.39 -0.64
N ARG A 120 -0.27 14.83 0.51
CA ARG A 120 0.57 13.85 1.22
C ARG A 120 0.17 12.44 0.82
N PRO A 121 1.13 11.51 0.71
CA PRO A 121 0.82 10.10 0.56
C PRO A 121 0.03 9.58 1.77
N GLY A 122 -0.77 8.54 1.55
CA GLY A 122 -1.62 7.93 2.56
C GLY A 122 -1.15 6.54 2.99
N ILE A 123 -1.61 6.10 4.17
CA ILE A 123 -1.55 4.71 4.58
C ILE A 123 -2.49 3.89 3.71
N THR A 124 -3.67 4.44 3.45
CA THR A 124 -4.67 3.87 2.53
C THR A 124 -5.07 4.86 1.45
N SER A 125 -5.63 4.34 0.37
CA SER A 125 -6.23 5.10 -0.73
C SER A 125 -7.35 4.29 -1.40
N ILE A 126 -8.19 4.96 -2.18
CA ILE A 126 -9.16 4.28 -3.05
C ILE A 126 -8.44 3.34 -4.01
N ALA A 127 -7.35 3.78 -4.61
CA ALA A 127 -6.53 2.95 -5.48
C ALA A 127 -6.02 1.69 -4.77
N SER A 128 -5.58 1.81 -3.50
CA SER A 128 -5.12 0.66 -2.70
C SER A 128 -6.25 -0.33 -2.36
N ILE A 129 -7.49 0.13 -2.27
CA ILE A 129 -8.66 -0.73 -2.04
C ILE A 129 -9.01 -1.49 -3.32
N TYR A 130 -9.10 -0.80 -4.46
CA TYR A 130 -9.40 -1.41 -5.76
C TYR A 130 -8.34 -2.43 -6.19
N PHE A 131 -7.07 -2.08 -6.02
CA PHE A 131 -5.92 -2.87 -6.47
C PHE A 131 -5.21 -3.61 -5.32
N ARG A 132 -5.95 -4.04 -4.28
CA ARG A 132 -5.37 -4.74 -3.13
C ARG A 132 -4.71 -6.06 -3.50
N ASP A 133 -5.25 -6.74 -4.51
CA ASP A 133 -4.81 -8.05 -5.00
C ASP A 133 -4.06 -7.93 -6.35
N GLU A 134 -3.48 -6.74 -6.64
CA GLU A 134 -2.78 -6.46 -7.91
C GLU A 134 -1.65 -7.45 -8.21
N GLU A 135 -1.03 -8.02 -7.17
CA GLU A 135 0.03 -9.01 -7.32
C GLU A 135 -0.45 -10.25 -8.10
N VAL A 136 -1.72 -10.65 -7.92
CA VAL A 136 -2.33 -11.77 -8.65
C VAL A 136 -2.53 -11.41 -10.11
N LEU A 137 -3.01 -10.19 -10.39
CA LEU A 137 -3.21 -9.70 -11.75
C LEU A 137 -1.89 -9.62 -12.52
N ILE A 138 -0.86 -9.07 -11.87
CA ILE A 138 0.48 -8.93 -12.46
C ILE A 138 1.12 -10.30 -12.69
N ALA A 139 0.90 -11.27 -11.78
CA ALA A 139 1.50 -12.60 -11.89
C ALA A 139 1.07 -13.33 -13.17
N ASN A 140 -0.17 -13.10 -13.64
CA ASN A 140 -0.76 -13.72 -14.82
C ASN A 140 -0.39 -13.02 -16.14
N ALA A 141 0.26 -11.87 -16.11
CA ALA A 141 0.64 -11.13 -17.31
C ALA A 141 1.95 -11.66 -17.92
N GLU A 142 2.00 -11.77 -19.25
CA GLU A 142 3.23 -12.17 -19.98
C GLU A 142 4.37 -11.19 -19.73
N ASN A 143 4.09 -9.88 -19.84
CA ASN A 143 5.04 -8.82 -19.49
C ASN A 143 4.52 -8.02 -18.29
N LYS A 144 4.96 -8.41 -17.10
CA LYS A 144 4.53 -7.84 -15.82
C LYS A 144 4.75 -6.33 -15.71
N GLU A 145 5.90 -5.84 -16.18
CA GLU A 145 6.23 -4.41 -16.11
C GLU A 145 5.34 -3.60 -17.06
N GLN A 146 5.22 -4.03 -18.30
CA GLN A 146 4.39 -3.35 -19.30
C GLN A 146 2.91 -3.35 -18.89
N PHE A 147 2.39 -4.48 -18.41
CA PHE A 147 1.02 -4.58 -17.91
C PHE A 147 0.78 -3.63 -16.73
N TYR A 148 1.71 -3.59 -15.78
CA TYR A 148 1.59 -2.68 -14.65
C TYR A 148 1.52 -1.21 -15.08
N PHE A 149 2.45 -0.76 -15.93
CA PHE A 149 2.51 0.66 -16.32
C PHE A 149 1.45 1.08 -17.34
N ASN A 150 0.95 0.18 -18.18
CA ASN A 150 -0.07 0.50 -19.18
C ASN A 150 -1.49 0.32 -18.65
N GLU A 151 -1.74 -0.67 -17.78
CA GLU A 151 -3.09 -1.03 -17.36
C GLU A 151 -3.41 -0.66 -15.92
N ILE A 152 -2.53 -1.00 -14.97
CA ILE A 152 -2.82 -0.84 -13.54
C ILE A 152 -2.52 0.58 -13.06
N PHE A 153 -1.31 1.04 -13.32
CA PHE A 153 -0.81 2.28 -12.75
C PHE A 153 -1.61 3.53 -13.18
N PRO A 154 -2.02 3.70 -14.47
CA PRO A 154 -2.86 4.82 -14.86
C PRO A 154 -4.22 4.82 -14.17
N LYS A 155 -4.85 3.65 -13.99
CA LYS A 155 -6.12 3.51 -13.25
C LYS A 155 -5.98 3.89 -11.78
N LYS A 156 -4.85 3.52 -11.15
CA LYS A 156 -4.54 3.95 -9.77
C LYS A 156 -4.42 5.47 -9.68
N LEU A 157 -3.75 6.10 -10.64
CA LEU A 157 -3.62 7.55 -10.68
C LEU A 157 -4.96 8.27 -10.83
N LEU A 158 -5.86 7.76 -11.68
CA LEU A 158 -7.21 8.30 -11.84
C LEU A 158 -8.01 8.27 -10.52
N LEU A 159 -7.91 7.16 -9.77
CA LEU A 159 -8.57 7.04 -8.46
C LEU A 159 -7.96 7.97 -7.42
N ASP A 160 -6.64 8.11 -7.41
CA ASP A 160 -5.94 9.01 -6.49
C ASP A 160 -6.19 10.50 -6.84
N GLU A 161 -6.32 10.85 -8.13
CA GLU A 161 -6.72 12.17 -8.59
C GLU A 161 -8.17 12.47 -8.19
N TRP A 162 -9.10 11.51 -8.40
CA TRP A 162 -10.48 11.65 -7.94
C TRP A 162 -10.53 11.95 -6.44
N TRP A 163 -9.75 11.22 -5.63
CA TRP A 163 -9.66 11.48 -4.19
C TRP A 163 -9.22 12.90 -3.91
N TYR A 164 -8.19 13.38 -4.60
CA TYR A 164 -7.67 14.72 -4.40
C TYR A 164 -8.71 15.82 -4.70
N LEU A 165 -9.48 15.64 -5.75
CA LEU A 165 -10.51 16.60 -6.19
C LEU A 165 -11.76 16.57 -5.32
N ASN A 166 -12.13 15.40 -4.78
CA ASN A 166 -13.38 15.19 -4.04
C ASN A 166 -13.18 15.02 -2.52
N LYS A 167 -11.98 15.19 -2.01
CA LYS A 167 -11.68 15.00 -0.60
C LYS A 167 -12.57 15.85 0.29
N SER A 168 -13.20 15.20 1.26
CA SER A 168 -14.01 15.82 2.30
C SER A 168 -13.83 15.03 3.58
N PHE A 169 -14.19 15.62 4.73
CA PHE A 169 -14.12 14.91 6.00
C PHE A 169 -14.97 13.62 5.98
N LYS A 170 -16.17 13.69 5.37
CA LYS A 170 -17.05 12.54 5.20
C LYS A 170 -16.35 11.42 4.41
N TYR A 171 -15.79 11.72 3.24
CA TYR A 171 -15.11 10.71 2.42
C TYR A 171 -13.82 10.22 3.06
N TYR A 172 -13.13 11.07 3.81
CA TYR A 172 -11.93 10.69 4.55
C TYR A 172 -12.23 9.57 5.55
N ILE A 173 -13.26 9.76 6.42
CA ILE A 173 -13.68 8.74 7.37
C ILE A 173 -14.24 7.51 6.64
N TYR A 174 -15.01 7.72 5.57
CA TYR A 174 -15.60 6.64 4.80
C TYR A 174 -14.54 5.72 4.18
N ILE A 175 -13.46 6.26 3.59
CA ILE A 175 -12.37 5.47 3.04
C ILE A 175 -11.65 4.66 4.12
N ILE A 176 -11.45 5.23 5.31
CA ILE A 176 -10.87 4.48 6.45
C ILE A 176 -11.73 3.28 6.81
N VAL A 177 -13.06 3.48 6.90
CA VAL A 177 -14.01 2.40 7.20
C VAL A 177 -14.01 1.33 6.11
N ILE A 178 -14.08 1.74 4.83
CA ILE A 178 -14.02 0.79 3.70
C ILE A 178 -12.69 0.01 3.70
N THR A 179 -11.58 0.67 4.03
CA THR A 179 -10.27 -0.01 4.15
C THR A 179 -10.34 -1.13 5.19
N GLY A 180 -10.94 -0.88 6.36
CA GLY A 180 -11.16 -1.92 7.36
C GLY A 180 -12.05 -3.06 6.84
N LEU A 181 -13.16 -2.73 6.18
CA LEU A 181 -14.08 -3.71 5.59
C LEU A 181 -13.40 -4.53 4.48
N SER A 182 -12.54 -3.93 3.69
CA SER A 182 -11.83 -4.61 2.59
C SER A 182 -10.92 -5.74 3.06
N LEU A 183 -10.55 -5.80 4.34
CA LEU A 183 -9.80 -6.94 4.89
C LEU A 183 -10.65 -8.21 5.00
N PHE A 184 -11.98 -8.08 5.03
CA PHE A 184 -12.92 -9.17 5.28
C PHE A 184 -13.90 -9.41 4.13
N MET A 185 -14.04 -8.45 3.20
CA MET A 185 -15.02 -8.46 2.12
C MET A 185 -14.33 -8.39 0.76
N SER A 186 -14.93 -9.03 -0.25
CA SER A 186 -14.51 -8.86 -1.65
C SER A 186 -14.81 -7.44 -2.13
N LEU A 187 -14.12 -6.99 -3.19
CA LEU A 187 -14.30 -5.65 -3.76
C LEU A 187 -15.75 -5.40 -4.21
N LYS A 188 -16.39 -6.42 -4.82
CA LYS A 188 -17.80 -6.35 -5.29
C LYS A 188 -18.79 -6.07 -4.16
N ASN A 189 -18.48 -6.52 -2.94
CA ASN A 189 -19.35 -6.37 -1.78
C ASN A 189 -19.07 -5.09 -0.97
N LEU A 190 -18.06 -4.31 -1.34
CA LEU A 190 -17.78 -3.04 -0.68
C LEU A 190 -18.78 -1.97 -1.12
N PRO A 191 -19.28 -1.14 -0.20
CA PRO A 191 -20.27 -0.11 -0.50
C PRO A 191 -19.67 1.11 -1.22
N LEU A 192 -19.02 0.91 -2.37
CA LEU A 192 -18.31 1.97 -3.11
C LEU A 192 -19.25 2.98 -3.79
N SER A 193 -20.52 2.63 -3.99
CA SER A 193 -21.55 3.47 -4.62
C SER A 193 -21.81 4.81 -3.90
N HIS A 194 -21.44 4.91 -2.63
CA HIS A 194 -21.54 6.15 -1.86
C HIS A 194 -20.47 7.19 -2.22
N LEU A 195 -19.43 6.78 -2.96
CA LEU A 195 -18.40 7.67 -3.48
C LEU A 195 -18.84 8.20 -4.85
N LYS A 196 -19.59 9.30 -4.86
CA LYS A 196 -20.15 9.88 -6.07
C LYS A 196 -19.07 10.34 -7.06
N GLY A 197 -19.27 10.05 -8.34
CA GLY A 197 -18.33 10.45 -9.40
C GLY A 197 -17.00 9.71 -9.39
N LEU A 198 -16.94 8.56 -8.69
CA LEU A 198 -15.75 7.70 -8.73
C LEU A 198 -15.56 7.19 -10.18
N PRO A 199 -14.34 7.27 -10.74
CA PRO A 199 -14.04 6.71 -12.04
C PRO A 199 -14.43 5.25 -12.14
N PHE A 200 -15.07 4.87 -13.24
CA PHE A 200 -15.40 3.48 -13.50
C PHE A 200 -14.12 2.67 -13.71
N ILE A 201 -13.93 1.65 -12.90
CA ILE A 201 -12.90 0.63 -13.07
C ILE A 201 -13.62 -0.70 -13.20
N ASP A 202 -13.36 -1.42 -14.26
CA ASP A 202 -13.93 -2.76 -14.46
C ASP A 202 -13.42 -3.70 -13.39
N ILE A 203 -14.31 -4.04 -12.46
CA ILE A 203 -13.99 -4.89 -11.29
C ILE A 203 -13.82 -6.35 -11.71
N ASP A 204 -14.51 -6.79 -12.78
CA ASP A 204 -14.43 -8.18 -13.23
C ASP A 204 -13.03 -8.55 -13.76
N ILE A 205 -12.25 -7.56 -14.17
CA ILE A 205 -10.83 -7.75 -14.51
C ILE A 205 -9.97 -7.91 -13.24
N LEU A 206 -10.41 -7.35 -12.11
CA LEU A 206 -9.64 -7.31 -10.86
C LEU A 206 -9.88 -8.52 -9.94
N GLU A 207 -10.91 -9.32 -10.19
CA GLU A 207 -11.29 -10.48 -9.35
C GLU A 207 -11.16 -11.84 -10.08
N LYS A 208 -10.48 -11.86 -11.24
CA LYS A 208 -10.07 -13.09 -11.94
C LYS A 208 -8.74 -13.61 -11.39
#